data_046a2b3e371176cf8a6f3f12b59b1399
#
_entry.id   046a2b3e371176cf8a6f3f12b59b1399
#
_cell.length_a   1.000
_cell.length_b   1.000
_cell.length_c   1.000
_cell.angle_alpha   90.00
_cell.angle_beta   90.00
_cell.angle_gamma   90.00
#
_symmetry.space_group_name_H-M   'P 1'
#
loop_
_entity.id
_entity.type
_entity.pdbx_description
1 polymer ?
#
loop_
_entity_poly.entity_id
_entity_poly.type
_entity_poly.pdbx_seq_one_letter_code
_entity_poly.pdbx_strand_id
1 'polypeptide(L)'
;MKKSKKLLAIFTIMLLIVCMAVPVSAAGKINKKKATLKVGQTLQLKVTGTKRKVKWTSSKKSVATVSSKGRVKAKKKGTATITAKVGKKKYACKVTVKKASNGNGGFGGNSNTNSSGKKNVVSYHAESTPYGAVAILENHYDYAVDLTVEFVYYLNGTMVGIEKDYNYAFAAHSKCALQGWNHDKTWDSFKINLRIERASNIITNNSGIHYSANFGNRNVVVKVDNNGRKNAFTTIAIVFYKNGRIVGYDDHSADVKNPGSTAYLEFDFPFDRNFEDIIPDKFEVYVNDSYTYSWMN
;
A
#
# COMPACT_ATOMS: atom_id res chain seq x y z
N MET A 1 -8.58 -58.16 60.96
CA MET A 1 -7.73 -58.38 59.77
C MET A 1 -8.49 -58.41 58.42
N LYS A 2 -9.79 -58.62 58.30
CA LYS A 2 -10.54 -58.67 57.03
C LYS A 2 -10.87 -57.25 56.46
N LYS A 3 -10.97 -56.20 57.29
CA LYS A 3 -11.30 -54.83 56.85
C LYS A 3 -10.12 -54.06 56.15
N SER A 4 -8.87 -54.34 56.57
CA SER A 4 -7.68 -53.70 56.00
C SER A 4 -7.33 -54.15 54.55
N LYS A 5 -7.62 -55.45 54.26
CA LYS A 5 -7.39 -56.04 52.94
C LYS A 5 -8.33 -55.43 51.85
N LYS A 6 -9.60 -55.10 52.24
CA LYS A 6 -10.57 -54.45 51.32
C LYS A 6 -10.21 -53.02 51.06
N LEU A 7 -9.68 -52.29 52.05
CA LEU A 7 -9.26 -50.89 51.86
C LEU A 7 -8.02 -50.77 50.94
N LEU A 8 -7.07 -51.71 51.08
CA LEU A 8 -5.88 -51.82 50.26
C LEU A 8 -6.22 -52.14 48.80
N ALA A 9 -7.20 -53.02 48.56
CA ALA A 9 -7.66 -53.34 47.18
C ALA A 9 -8.38 -52.20 46.52
N ILE A 10 -9.16 -51.40 47.25
CA ILE A 10 -9.81 -50.16 46.71
C ILE A 10 -8.78 -49.10 46.36
N PHE A 11 -7.73 -48.95 47.19
CA PHE A 11 -6.66 -47.98 46.93
C PHE A 11 -5.81 -48.38 45.71
N THR A 12 -5.52 -49.62 45.47
CA THR A 12 -4.80 -50.13 44.30
C THR A 12 -5.65 -50.02 43.02
N ILE A 13 -6.97 -50.24 43.08
CA ILE A 13 -7.85 -50.03 41.93
C ILE A 13 -7.99 -48.52 41.59
N MET A 14 -8.07 -47.65 42.60
CA MET A 14 -8.10 -46.21 42.41
C MET A 14 -6.79 -45.68 41.83
N LEU A 15 -5.63 -46.22 42.24
CA LEU A 15 -4.31 -45.86 41.69
C LEU A 15 -4.13 -46.33 40.23
N LEU A 16 -4.72 -47.48 39.86
CA LEU A 16 -4.70 -47.97 38.47
C LEU A 16 -5.60 -47.18 37.53
N ILE A 17 -6.70 -46.59 38.01
CA ILE A 17 -7.59 -45.74 37.21
C ILE A 17 -6.95 -44.39 36.94
N VAL A 18 -6.13 -43.84 37.84
CA VAL A 18 -5.40 -42.56 37.63
C VAL A 18 -4.29 -42.69 36.57
N CYS A 19 -3.78 -43.92 36.34
CA CYS A 19 -2.71 -44.13 35.34
C CYS A 19 -3.18 -44.25 33.89
N MET A 20 -4.49 -44.23 33.60
CA MET A 20 -5.04 -44.32 32.25
C MET A 20 -5.60 -43.00 31.69
N ALA A 21 -5.22 -41.86 32.28
CA ALA A 21 -5.40 -40.57 31.62
C ALA A 21 -4.39 -40.45 30.46
N VAL A 22 -4.64 -41.17 29.36
CA VAL A 22 -3.97 -40.91 28.09
C VAL A 22 -4.25 -39.46 27.73
N PRO A 23 -3.24 -38.59 27.58
CA PRO A 23 -3.50 -37.25 27.18
C PRO A 23 -4.16 -37.32 25.79
N VAL A 24 -5.44 -36.97 25.72
CA VAL A 24 -6.13 -36.75 24.45
C VAL A 24 -5.33 -35.65 23.76
N SER A 25 -4.40 -36.06 22.89
CA SER A 25 -3.65 -35.15 22.06
C SER A 25 -4.66 -34.45 21.16
N ALA A 26 -4.97 -33.20 21.50
CA ALA A 26 -5.85 -32.37 20.68
C ALA A 26 -5.41 -32.47 19.22
N ALA A 27 -6.32 -32.91 18.35
CA ALA A 27 -6.02 -33.12 16.95
C ALA A 27 -5.58 -31.78 16.37
N GLY A 28 -4.30 -31.68 15.93
CA GLY A 28 -3.78 -30.48 15.35
C GLY A 28 -4.67 -29.99 14.19
N LYS A 29 -4.81 -28.72 14.01
CA LYS A 29 -5.61 -28.08 12.95
C LYS A 29 -4.78 -27.06 12.20
N ILE A 30 -4.83 -27.08 10.86
CA ILE A 30 -4.26 -26.01 10.03
C ILE A 30 -5.24 -24.85 9.95
N ASN A 31 -4.73 -23.62 10.08
CA ASN A 31 -5.55 -22.41 10.13
C ASN A 31 -6.27 -22.11 8.79
N LYS A 32 -5.74 -22.57 7.64
CA LYS A 32 -6.40 -22.43 6.33
C LYS A 32 -6.21 -23.70 5.49
N LYS A 33 -7.31 -24.23 4.95
CA LYS A 33 -7.30 -25.40 4.04
C LYS A 33 -7.21 -25.00 2.57
N LYS A 34 -7.64 -23.78 2.23
CA LYS A 34 -7.56 -23.18 0.88
C LYS A 34 -7.15 -21.73 1.02
N ALA A 35 -6.38 -21.22 0.06
CA ALA A 35 -6.02 -19.80 -0.05
C ALA A 35 -5.80 -19.43 -1.51
N THR A 36 -6.18 -18.20 -1.87
CA THR A 36 -5.84 -17.60 -3.17
C THR A 36 -4.88 -16.46 -2.93
N LEU A 37 -3.76 -16.46 -3.64
CA LEU A 37 -2.72 -15.42 -3.57
C LEU A 37 -2.46 -14.88 -4.98
N LYS A 38 -2.06 -13.62 -5.10
CA LYS A 38 -1.43 -13.09 -6.32
C LYS A 38 0.08 -13.37 -6.26
N VAL A 39 0.74 -13.42 -7.42
CA VAL A 39 2.23 -13.51 -7.46
C VAL A 39 2.84 -12.40 -6.62
N GLY A 40 3.84 -12.73 -5.81
CA GLY A 40 4.49 -11.83 -4.86
C GLY A 40 3.90 -11.87 -3.45
N GLN A 41 2.62 -12.15 -3.28
CA GLN A 41 1.96 -12.17 -1.97
C GLN A 41 2.47 -13.29 -1.06
N THR A 42 2.36 -13.04 0.26
CA THR A 42 2.69 -14.01 1.30
C THR A 42 1.48 -14.38 2.15
N LEU A 43 1.52 -15.57 2.74
CA LEU A 43 0.48 -16.09 3.64
C LEU A 43 1.13 -16.83 4.81
N GLN A 44 0.74 -16.51 6.03
CA GLN A 44 1.18 -17.27 7.20
C GLN A 44 0.23 -18.46 7.46
N LEU A 45 0.75 -19.66 7.31
CA LEU A 45 0.09 -20.89 7.75
C LEU A 45 0.60 -21.29 9.14
N LYS A 46 -0.32 -21.79 9.98
CA LYS A 46 -0.02 -22.31 11.33
C LYS A 46 -0.77 -23.62 11.55
N VAL A 47 -0.16 -24.54 12.30
CA VAL A 47 -0.83 -25.72 12.84
C VAL A 47 -0.98 -25.50 14.34
N THR A 48 -2.22 -25.47 14.82
CA THR A 48 -2.57 -25.35 16.24
C THR A 48 -2.81 -26.74 16.86
N GLY A 49 -2.85 -26.85 18.18
CA GLY A 49 -3.08 -28.14 18.89
C GLY A 49 -1.88 -29.07 18.87
N THR A 50 -0.66 -28.56 18.64
CA THR A 50 0.57 -29.37 18.72
C THR A 50 1.75 -28.57 19.27
N LYS A 51 2.55 -29.23 20.12
CA LYS A 51 3.87 -28.70 20.54
C LYS A 51 5.02 -29.28 19.72
N ARG A 52 4.73 -30.19 18.78
CA ARG A 52 5.74 -30.86 17.95
C ARG A 52 6.21 -29.96 16.81
N LYS A 53 7.46 -30.13 16.38
CA LYS A 53 8.04 -29.45 15.24
C LYS A 53 7.24 -29.74 13.95
N VAL A 54 6.89 -28.70 13.22
CA VAL A 54 6.15 -28.79 11.95
C VAL A 54 7.14 -28.75 10.80
N LYS A 55 7.10 -29.75 9.92
CA LYS A 55 7.87 -29.76 8.67
C LYS A 55 6.97 -29.33 7.51
N TRP A 56 7.31 -28.21 6.87
CA TRP A 56 6.57 -27.63 5.76
C TRP A 56 7.14 -28.04 4.42
N THR A 57 6.27 -28.34 3.44
CA THR A 57 6.66 -28.65 2.06
C THR A 57 5.67 -28.07 1.09
N SER A 58 6.13 -27.77 -0.13
CA SER A 58 5.29 -27.34 -1.25
C SER A 58 5.37 -28.37 -2.37
N SER A 59 4.21 -28.73 -2.96
CA SER A 59 4.13 -29.63 -4.10
C SER A 59 4.69 -29.02 -5.41
N LYS A 60 4.71 -27.69 -5.52
CA LYS A 60 5.27 -26.94 -6.68
C LYS A 60 5.97 -25.68 -6.19
N LYS A 61 7.27 -25.78 -5.93
CA LYS A 61 8.10 -24.65 -5.48
C LYS A 61 8.20 -23.52 -6.48
N SER A 62 8.00 -23.81 -7.77
CA SER A 62 7.91 -22.78 -8.83
C SER A 62 6.64 -21.93 -8.72
N VAL A 63 5.55 -22.47 -8.18
CA VAL A 63 4.28 -21.76 -7.98
C VAL A 63 4.25 -21.06 -6.63
N ALA A 64 4.58 -21.77 -5.54
CA ALA A 64 4.62 -21.22 -4.20
C ALA A 64 5.68 -21.94 -3.36
N THR A 65 6.45 -21.18 -2.59
CA THR A 65 7.41 -21.71 -1.60
C THR A 65 6.85 -21.56 -0.20
N VAL A 66 7.37 -22.31 0.75
CA VAL A 66 7.03 -22.21 2.17
C VAL A 66 8.30 -22.27 3.02
N SER A 67 8.42 -21.39 4.01
CA SER A 67 9.53 -21.39 4.97
C SER A 67 9.32 -22.42 6.07
N SER A 68 10.37 -22.71 6.86
CA SER A 68 10.30 -23.58 8.05
C SER A 68 9.30 -23.08 9.11
N LYS A 69 9.01 -21.77 9.12
CA LYS A 69 8.02 -21.13 10.01
C LYS A 69 6.59 -21.12 9.44
N GLY A 70 6.36 -21.71 8.24
CA GLY A 70 5.04 -21.78 7.60
C GLY A 70 4.64 -20.54 6.81
N ARG A 71 5.56 -19.60 6.51
CA ARG A 71 5.30 -18.46 5.63
C ARG A 71 5.37 -18.92 4.18
N VAL A 72 4.25 -18.86 3.49
CA VAL A 72 4.11 -19.17 2.05
C VAL A 72 4.39 -17.91 1.25
N LYS A 73 5.18 -18.02 0.16
CA LYS A 73 5.41 -16.95 -0.84
C LYS A 73 4.95 -17.43 -2.21
N ALA A 74 4.02 -16.70 -2.81
CA ALA A 74 3.51 -16.96 -4.16
C ALA A 74 4.54 -16.47 -5.21
N LYS A 75 4.95 -17.35 -6.15
CA LYS A 75 6.00 -17.06 -7.15
C LYS A 75 5.49 -16.96 -8.59
N LYS A 76 4.59 -17.86 -8.99
CA LYS A 76 4.10 -17.94 -10.38
C LYS A 76 2.65 -18.42 -10.39
N LYS A 77 1.84 -17.97 -11.37
CA LYS A 77 0.47 -18.44 -11.60
C LYS A 77 0.41 -19.97 -11.61
N GLY A 78 -0.56 -20.54 -10.91
CA GLY A 78 -0.79 -21.97 -10.81
C GLY A 78 -1.38 -22.37 -9.47
N THR A 79 -1.38 -23.68 -9.21
CA THR A 79 -1.83 -24.23 -7.93
C THR A 79 -0.72 -25.06 -7.31
N ALA A 80 -0.49 -24.87 -6.02
CA ALA A 80 0.42 -25.67 -5.20
C ALA A 80 -0.28 -26.12 -3.92
N THR A 81 0.01 -27.30 -3.45
CA THR A 81 -0.42 -27.78 -2.13
C THR A 81 0.72 -27.59 -1.15
N ILE A 82 0.46 -26.80 -0.12
CA ILE A 82 1.40 -26.64 1.01
C ILE A 82 1.01 -27.66 2.08
N THR A 83 1.95 -28.51 2.45
CA THR A 83 1.73 -29.58 3.43
C THR A 83 2.56 -29.32 4.68
N ALA A 84 1.88 -29.35 5.83
CA ALA A 84 2.48 -29.37 7.16
C ALA A 84 2.50 -30.79 7.69
N LYS A 85 3.66 -31.38 7.94
CA LYS A 85 3.83 -32.70 8.56
C LYS A 85 4.20 -32.54 10.04
N VAL A 86 3.39 -33.14 10.90
CA VAL A 86 3.58 -33.17 12.37
C VAL A 86 3.59 -34.63 12.84
N GLY A 87 4.77 -35.17 13.04
CA GLY A 87 4.93 -36.62 13.26
C GLY A 87 4.40 -37.42 12.06
N LYS A 88 3.44 -38.31 12.29
CA LYS A 88 2.80 -39.11 11.22
C LYS A 88 1.61 -38.40 10.57
N LYS A 89 1.08 -37.30 11.15
CA LYS A 89 -0.08 -36.54 10.60
C LYS A 89 0.33 -35.52 9.57
N LYS A 90 -0.50 -35.34 8.54
CA LYS A 90 -0.32 -34.33 7.47
C LYS A 90 -1.53 -33.39 7.41
N TYR A 91 -1.29 -32.11 7.25
CA TYR A 91 -2.29 -31.06 7.08
C TYR A 91 -1.98 -30.31 5.78
N ALA A 92 -2.96 -30.15 4.91
CA ALA A 92 -2.76 -29.54 3.62
C ALA A 92 -3.52 -28.23 3.46
N CYS A 93 -2.90 -27.28 2.76
CA CYS A 93 -3.54 -26.07 2.28
C CYS A 93 -3.36 -25.98 0.75
N LYS A 94 -4.45 -25.96 0.00
CA LYS A 94 -4.44 -25.72 -1.44
C LYS A 94 -4.27 -24.23 -1.67
N VAL A 95 -3.12 -23.81 -2.22
CA VAL A 95 -2.81 -22.43 -2.57
C VAL A 95 -2.95 -22.27 -4.07
N THR A 96 -3.91 -21.44 -4.50
CA THR A 96 -4.05 -21.02 -5.90
C THR A 96 -3.36 -19.67 -6.05
N VAL A 97 -2.32 -19.64 -6.88
CA VAL A 97 -1.65 -18.40 -7.24
C VAL A 97 -2.22 -17.91 -8.57
N LYS A 98 -2.90 -16.80 -8.53
CA LYS A 98 -3.31 -16.09 -9.74
C LYS A 98 -2.09 -15.35 -10.29
N LYS A 99 -2.01 -15.19 -11.63
CA LYS A 99 -1.03 -14.30 -12.24
C LYS A 99 -1.12 -12.97 -11.49
N ALA A 100 0.00 -12.37 -11.09
CA ALA A 100 -0.03 -10.94 -11.00
C ALA A 100 -0.63 -10.53 -12.33
N SER A 101 -1.77 -9.88 -12.35
CA SER A 101 -2.21 -9.32 -13.60
C SER A 101 -1.04 -8.49 -14.10
N ASN A 102 -0.47 -8.91 -15.26
CA ASN A 102 0.24 -8.02 -16.16
C ASN A 102 -0.85 -7.25 -16.95
N GLY A 103 -1.70 -6.77 -16.41
CA GLY A 103 -2.44 -5.61 -16.50
C GLY A 103 -1.86 -4.97 -15.31
N ASN A 104 -1.24 -3.90 -15.51
CA ASN A 104 -1.61 -2.96 -14.56
C ASN A 104 -2.34 -3.68 -13.45
N GLY A 105 -1.56 -4.23 -12.50
CA GLY A 105 -2.09 -4.55 -11.20
C GLY A 105 -2.45 -3.20 -10.62
N GLY A 106 -3.25 -2.50 -11.39
CA GLY A 106 -4.10 -1.48 -10.91
C GLY A 106 -4.93 -2.19 -9.87
N PHE A 107 -4.59 -2.07 -8.66
CA PHE A 107 -5.59 -1.62 -7.73
C PHE A 107 -6.41 -0.62 -8.55
N GLY A 108 -7.66 -0.92 -8.88
CA GLY A 108 -8.42 -0.28 -9.92
C GLY A 108 -8.34 1.24 -9.99
N GLY A 109 -7.21 1.72 -10.46
CA GLY A 109 -7.11 3.02 -11.05
C GLY A 109 -7.91 2.91 -12.31
N ASN A 110 -9.14 3.37 -12.32
CA ASN A 110 -9.83 3.69 -13.52
C ASN A 110 -8.96 4.77 -14.18
N SER A 111 -8.09 4.37 -15.09
CA SER A 111 -7.64 5.31 -16.09
C SER A 111 -8.90 5.63 -16.87
N ASN A 112 -9.57 6.69 -16.49
CA ASN A 112 -10.58 7.33 -17.29
C ASN A 112 -9.82 8.03 -18.43
N THR A 113 -9.20 7.23 -19.29
CA THR A 113 -8.85 7.64 -20.63
C THR A 113 -10.16 7.77 -21.39
N ASN A 114 -10.92 8.80 -21.10
CA ASN A 114 -11.82 9.37 -22.07
C ASN A 114 -10.93 10.05 -23.13
N SER A 115 -10.21 9.22 -23.89
CA SER A 115 -9.46 9.62 -25.09
C SER A 115 -10.39 9.87 -26.29
N SER A 116 -11.58 10.32 -26.02
CA SER A 116 -12.45 10.84 -27.06
C SER A 116 -12.39 12.35 -27.02
N GLY A 117 -11.37 12.98 -27.65
CA GLY A 117 -11.43 14.33 -28.22
C GLY A 117 -12.07 15.50 -27.42
N LYS A 118 -12.40 15.31 -26.13
CA LYS A 118 -12.99 16.33 -25.28
C LYS A 118 -11.88 17.19 -24.69
N LYS A 119 -11.74 18.38 -25.22
CA LYS A 119 -11.19 19.51 -24.47
C LYS A 119 -11.99 19.60 -23.15
N ASN A 120 -11.28 19.86 -22.04
CA ASN A 120 -11.86 20.08 -20.71
C ASN A 120 -12.16 18.79 -19.93
N VAL A 121 -11.13 18.16 -19.42
CA VAL A 121 -11.18 17.07 -18.42
C VAL A 121 -9.95 17.14 -17.53
N VAL A 122 -10.01 16.52 -16.36
CA VAL A 122 -8.82 16.13 -15.60
C VAL A 122 -8.63 14.64 -15.81
N SER A 123 -7.49 14.25 -16.40
CA SER A 123 -7.10 12.85 -16.49
C SER A 123 -6.21 12.48 -15.31
N TYR A 124 -6.13 11.19 -14.98
CA TYR A 124 -5.24 10.73 -13.92
C TYR A 124 -4.69 9.33 -14.18
N HIS A 125 -3.51 9.08 -13.59
CA HIS A 125 -2.95 7.76 -13.36
C HIS A 125 -2.71 7.59 -11.86
N ALA A 126 -3.11 6.45 -11.28
CA ALA A 126 -2.94 6.23 -9.86
C ALA A 126 -2.44 4.84 -9.53
N GLU A 127 -1.58 4.76 -8.52
CA GLU A 127 -1.01 3.50 -8.02
C GLU A 127 -1.07 3.43 -6.48
N SER A 128 -1.07 2.19 -5.99
CA SER A 128 -0.97 1.93 -4.55
C SER A 128 0.47 2.03 -4.07
N THR A 129 0.65 2.63 -2.92
CA THR A 129 1.89 2.65 -2.14
C THR A 129 1.74 1.84 -0.85
N PRO A 130 2.79 1.64 -0.03
CA PRO A 130 2.67 0.98 1.27
C PRO A 130 1.62 1.61 2.20
N TYR A 131 1.39 2.92 2.09
CA TYR A 131 0.56 3.71 3.02
C TYR A 131 -0.66 4.35 2.38
N GLY A 132 -1.06 3.96 1.19
CA GLY A 132 -2.23 4.50 0.53
C GLY A 132 -2.16 4.41 -0.97
N ALA A 133 -2.64 5.43 -1.66
CA ALA A 133 -2.58 5.54 -3.11
C ALA A 133 -2.12 6.93 -3.52
N VAL A 134 -1.36 7.02 -4.60
CA VAL A 134 -0.89 8.27 -5.20
C VAL A 134 -1.52 8.40 -6.58
N ALA A 135 -2.06 9.56 -6.88
CA ALA A 135 -2.61 9.93 -8.17
C ALA A 135 -1.77 11.05 -8.80
N ILE A 136 -1.34 10.85 -10.03
CA ILE A 136 -0.77 11.89 -10.88
C ILE A 136 -1.90 12.35 -11.79
N LEU A 137 -2.20 13.64 -11.76
CA LEU A 137 -3.33 14.24 -12.48
C LEU A 137 -2.83 15.24 -13.50
N GLU A 138 -3.57 15.41 -14.60
CA GLU A 138 -3.29 16.37 -15.64
C GLU A 138 -4.56 17.18 -15.97
N ASN A 139 -4.45 18.49 -15.84
CA ASN A 139 -5.53 19.43 -16.14
C ASN A 139 -5.53 19.78 -17.64
N HIS A 140 -6.54 19.34 -18.37
CA HIS A 140 -6.71 19.66 -19.80
C HIS A 140 -7.67 20.82 -20.05
N TYR A 141 -8.12 21.51 -19.01
CA TYR A 141 -8.89 22.75 -19.14
C TYR A 141 -7.97 23.93 -19.55
N ASP A 142 -8.52 24.89 -20.25
CA ASP A 142 -7.85 26.18 -20.59
C ASP A 142 -7.88 27.18 -19.41
N TYR A 143 -8.27 26.73 -18.20
CA TYR A 143 -8.35 27.53 -16.98
C TYR A 143 -7.98 26.70 -15.76
N ALA A 144 -7.66 27.38 -14.67
CA ALA A 144 -7.38 26.72 -13.40
C ALA A 144 -8.66 26.15 -12.76
N VAL A 145 -8.52 25.02 -12.09
CA VAL A 145 -9.62 24.36 -11.37
C VAL A 145 -9.26 24.11 -9.92
N ASP A 146 -10.25 24.17 -9.05
CA ASP A 146 -10.17 23.62 -7.70
C ASP A 146 -10.53 22.15 -7.78
N LEU A 147 -9.63 21.30 -7.31
CA LEU A 147 -9.73 19.86 -7.43
C LEU A 147 -9.79 19.21 -6.06
N THR A 148 -10.81 18.36 -5.83
CA THR A 148 -10.85 17.41 -4.72
C THR A 148 -10.71 16.00 -5.29
N VAL A 149 -9.78 15.25 -4.75
CA VAL A 149 -9.60 13.83 -5.06
C VAL A 149 -10.04 13.00 -3.87
N GLU A 150 -11.03 12.13 -4.05
CA GLU A 150 -11.44 11.15 -3.04
C GLU A 150 -10.84 9.80 -3.40
N PHE A 151 -10.04 9.25 -2.51
CA PHE A 151 -9.51 7.89 -2.57
C PHE A 151 -10.41 6.98 -1.74
N VAL A 152 -11.21 6.16 -2.39
CA VAL A 152 -12.15 5.24 -1.72
C VAL A 152 -11.53 3.85 -1.67
N TYR A 153 -11.23 3.36 -0.47
CA TYR A 153 -10.55 2.09 -0.22
C TYR A 153 -11.52 0.96 0.07
N TYR A 154 -11.20 -0.21 -0.47
CA TYR A 154 -12.02 -1.42 -0.32
C TYR A 154 -11.19 -2.58 0.21
N LEU A 155 -11.84 -3.46 0.98
CA LEU A 155 -11.32 -4.77 1.37
C LEU A 155 -12.34 -5.83 1.02
N ASN A 156 -11.98 -6.77 0.13
CA ASN A 156 -12.89 -7.80 -0.39
C ASN A 156 -14.20 -7.22 -0.96
N GLY A 157 -14.12 -6.06 -1.61
CA GLY A 157 -15.26 -5.37 -2.22
C GLY A 157 -16.09 -4.52 -1.26
N THR A 158 -15.82 -4.52 0.03
CA THR A 158 -16.46 -3.66 1.03
C THR A 158 -15.64 -2.40 1.23
N MET A 159 -16.27 -1.24 1.22
CA MET A 159 -15.63 0.03 1.50
C MET A 159 -15.12 0.07 2.96
N VAL A 160 -13.85 0.39 3.14
CA VAL A 160 -13.19 0.44 4.46
C VAL A 160 -12.66 1.83 4.81
N GLY A 161 -12.61 2.75 3.85
CA GLY A 161 -12.17 4.11 4.11
C GLY A 161 -12.32 5.03 2.91
N ILE A 162 -12.35 6.33 3.20
CA ILE A 162 -12.28 7.41 2.21
C ILE A 162 -11.26 8.39 2.75
N GLU A 163 -10.29 8.72 1.92
CA GLU A 163 -9.32 9.78 2.16
C GLU A 163 -9.47 10.84 1.07
N LYS A 164 -9.22 12.10 1.41
CA LYS A 164 -9.36 13.22 0.49
C LYS A 164 -8.09 14.05 0.47
N ASP A 165 -7.74 14.44 -0.72
CA ASP A 165 -6.68 15.42 -0.94
C ASP A 165 -7.15 16.49 -1.91
N TYR A 166 -6.52 17.66 -1.86
CA TYR A 166 -7.01 18.88 -2.51
C TYR A 166 -5.88 19.54 -3.27
N ASN A 167 -6.23 20.11 -4.45
CA ASN A 167 -5.38 21.07 -5.13
C ASN A 167 -6.21 22.32 -5.40
N TYR A 168 -5.83 23.41 -4.77
CA TYR A 168 -6.43 24.73 -4.99
C TYR A 168 -5.69 25.42 -6.13
N ALA A 169 -6.43 25.86 -7.16
CA ALA A 169 -5.85 26.49 -8.35
C ALA A 169 -4.95 25.58 -9.18
N PHE A 170 -5.35 24.33 -9.39
CA PHE A 170 -4.67 23.44 -10.33
C PHE A 170 -4.60 24.09 -11.70
N ALA A 171 -3.41 24.56 -12.08
CA ALA A 171 -3.21 25.41 -13.23
C ALA A 171 -3.63 24.74 -14.55
N ALA A 172 -4.06 25.56 -15.53
CA ALA A 172 -4.36 25.08 -16.86
C ALA A 172 -3.15 24.34 -17.46
N HIS A 173 -3.41 23.22 -18.14
CA HIS A 173 -2.41 22.40 -18.84
C HIS A 173 -1.21 21.96 -17.99
N SER A 174 -1.38 21.88 -16.67
CA SER A 174 -0.34 21.45 -15.74
C SER A 174 -0.60 20.03 -15.22
N LYS A 175 0.38 19.49 -14.50
CA LYS A 175 0.30 18.22 -13.75
C LYS A 175 0.47 18.48 -12.26
N CYS A 176 -0.19 17.66 -11.45
CA CYS A 176 0.02 17.61 -10.03
C CYS A 176 0.03 16.17 -9.55
N ALA A 177 0.50 15.94 -8.34
CA ALA A 177 0.41 14.66 -7.66
C ALA A 177 -0.28 14.83 -6.30
N LEU A 178 -1.20 13.94 -5.96
CA LEU A 178 -1.95 13.94 -4.70
C LEU A 178 -1.97 12.55 -4.10
N GLN A 179 -2.09 12.46 -2.76
CA GLN A 179 -2.06 11.19 -2.03
C GLN A 179 -3.30 10.99 -1.16
N GLY A 180 -3.90 9.81 -1.25
CA GLY A 180 -4.82 9.32 -0.24
C GLY A 180 -4.05 8.51 0.79
N TRP A 181 -3.82 9.08 1.97
CA TRP A 181 -3.09 8.44 3.06
C TRP A 181 -3.98 7.46 3.82
N ASN A 182 -3.64 6.17 3.84
CA ASN A 182 -4.42 5.13 4.53
C ASN A 182 -3.51 4.06 5.16
N HIS A 183 -2.77 4.44 6.19
CA HIS A 183 -1.81 3.56 6.85
C HIS A 183 -2.45 2.64 7.91
N ASP A 184 -3.58 3.05 8.50
CA ASP A 184 -4.18 2.36 9.64
C ASP A 184 -5.08 1.19 9.25
N LYS A 185 -5.52 1.12 8.00
CA LYS A 185 -6.49 0.14 7.55
C LYS A 185 -5.91 -0.82 6.52
N THR A 186 -6.29 -2.08 6.62
CA THR A 186 -6.01 -3.07 5.58
C THR A 186 -7.00 -2.88 4.44
N TRP A 187 -6.50 -2.81 3.22
CA TRP A 187 -7.28 -2.70 2.00
C TRP A 187 -6.61 -3.47 0.86
N ASP A 188 -7.34 -3.80 -0.21
CA ASP A 188 -6.86 -4.57 -1.37
C ASP A 188 -7.09 -3.88 -2.71
N SER A 189 -7.95 -2.85 -2.72
CA SER A 189 -8.27 -2.06 -3.92
C SER A 189 -8.74 -0.66 -3.54
N PHE A 190 -8.64 0.27 -4.50
CA PHE A 190 -9.16 1.63 -4.34
C PHE A 190 -9.82 2.11 -5.63
N LYS A 191 -10.62 3.17 -5.50
CA LYS A 191 -11.17 3.95 -6.61
C LYS A 191 -10.92 5.42 -6.35
N ILE A 192 -10.92 6.21 -7.42
CA ILE A 192 -10.80 7.65 -7.36
C ILE A 192 -12.08 8.28 -7.85
N ASN A 193 -12.59 9.25 -7.07
CA ASN A 193 -13.62 10.18 -7.50
C ASN A 193 -13.02 11.59 -7.55
N LEU A 194 -13.34 12.34 -8.59
CA LEU A 194 -12.90 13.72 -8.76
C LEU A 194 -14.10 14.65 -8.62
N ARG A 195 -13.93 15.68 -7.82
CA ARG A 195 -14.78 16.88 -7.84
C ARG A 195 -13.96 18.02 -8.38
N ILE A 196 -14.44 18.66 -9.43
CA ILE A 196 -13.73 19.67 -10.20
C ILE A 196 -14.63 20.90 -10.25
N GLU A 197 -14.13 22.03 -9.78
CA GLU A 197 -14.78 23.32 -9.87
C GLU A 197 -13.85 24.33 -10.53
N ARG A 198 -14.40 25.34 -11.23
CA ARG A 198 -13.55 26.39 -11.80
C ARG A 198 -12.99 27.23 -10.66
N ALA A 199 -11.67 27.38 -10.61
CA ALA A 199 -11.05 28.23 -9.61
C ALA A 199 -11.46 29.69 -9.82
N SER A 200 -11.80 30.38 -8.73
CA SER A 200 -12.25 31.77 -8.74
C SER A 200 -11.38 32.62 -7.82
N ASN A 201 -11.19 33.89 -8.20
CA ASN A 201 -10.41 34.88 -7.41
C ASN A 201 -8.94 34.48 -7.18
N ILE A 202 -8.39 33.66 -8.06
CA ILE A 202 -7.05 33.11 -7.98
C ILE A 202 -6.31 33.43 -9.29
N ILE A 203 -5.02 33.74 -9.15
CA ILE A 203 -4.09 33.90 -10.28
C ILE A 203 -2.98 32.88 -10.09
N THR A 204 -2.84 31.93 -11.02
CA THR A 204 -1.77 30.93 -10.97
C THR A 204 -0.43 31.51 -11.37
N ASN A 205 0.65 31.00 -10.76
CA ASN A 205 2.04 31.39 -11.03
C ASN A 205 2.93 30.18 -11.36
N ASN A 206 2.36 29.06 -11.72
CA ASN A 206 3.13 27.82 -11.99
C ASN A 206 4.23 28.04 -13.03
N SER A 207 3.98 28.81 -14.07
CA SER A 207 4.98 29.16 -15.09
C SER A 207 6.13 30.05 -14.58
N GLY A 208 5.96 30.71 -13.44
CA GLY A 208 6.99 31.51 -12.79
C GLY A 208 7.83 30.72 -11.79
N ILE A 209 7.42 29.51 -11.45
CA ILE A 209 8.14 28.63 -10.55
C ILE A 209 9.08 27.71 -11.35
N HIS A 210 10.35 27.80 -11.04
CA HIS A 210 11.39 26.94 -11.61
C HIS A 210 11.99 26.08 -10.50
N TYR A 211 12.36 24.86 -10.83
CA TYR A 211 13.01 23.98 -9.89
C TYR A 211 14.14 23.17 -10.54
N SER A 212 15.09 22.76 -9.70
CA SER A 212 16.06 21.73 -10.02
C SER A 212 16.12 20.73 -8.85
N ALA A 213 16.32 19.45 -9.14
CA ALA A 213 16.27 18.41 -8.13
C ALA A 213 17.34 17.36 -8.36
N ASN A 214 17.95 16.88 -7.27
CA ASN A 214 19.00 15.86 -7.31
C ASN A 214 18.83 14.87 -6.17
N PHE A 215 19.21 13.60 -6.40
CA PHE A 215 19.38 12.65 -5.32
C PHE A 215 20.47 13.11 -4.34
N GLY A 216 20.13 13.11 -3.05
CA GLY A 216 21.07 13.17 -1.95
C GLY A 216 21.44 11.77 -1.46
N ASN A 217 21.83 11.65 -0.19
CA ASN A 217 22.24 10.37 0.40
C ASN A 217 21.02 9.45 0.67
N ARG A 218 19.98 9.98 1.32
CA ARG A 218 18.73 9.26 1.65
C ARG A 218 17.50 10.13 1.39
N ASN A 219 17.63 11.15 0.57
CA ASN A 219 16.61 12.12 0.25
C ASN A 219 16.75 12.59 -1.20
N VAL A 220 15.83 13.46 -1.61
CA VAL A 220 15.97 14.29 -2.80
C VAL A 220 15.96 15.74 -2.34
N VAL A 221 16.93 16.53 -2.80
CA VAL A 221 16.96 17.96 -2.56
C VAL A 221 16.40 18.68 -3.78
N VAL A 222 15.40 19.52 -3.55
CA VAL A 222 14.75 20.33 -4.59
C VAL A 222 15.02 21.80 -4.30
N LYS A 223 15.74 22.47 -5.20
CA LYS A 223 15.84 23.93 -5.23
C LYS A 223 14.64 24.47 -5.99
N VAL A 224 13.95 25.45 -5.41
CA VAL A 224 12.77 26.11 -5.98
C VAL A 224 13.04 27.60 -6.07
N ASP A 225 12.83 28.18 -7.25
CA ASP A 225 13.01 29.62 -7.52
C ASP A 225 11.67 30.21 -7.99
N ASN A 226 11.24 31.33 -7.40
CA ASN A 226 10.14 32.13 -7.93
C ASN A 226 10.70 33.20 -8.87
N ASN A 227 10.79 32.90 -10.14
CA ASN A 227 11.20 33.82 -11.21
C ASN A 227 10.01 34.59 -11.81
N GLY A 228 8.81 34.37 -11.25
CA GLY A 228 7.61 35.10 -11.64
C GLY A 228 7.65 36.57 -11.19
N ARG A 229 6.61 37.31 -11.56
CA ARG A 229 6.45 38.73 -11.20
C ARG A 229 5.49 38.94 -10.04
N LYS A 230 4.95 37.87 -9.47
CA LYS A 230 3.88 37.89 -8.46
C LYS A 230 4.27 37.10 -7.22
N ASN A 231 3.74 37.53 -6.08
CA ASN A 231 3.77 36.72 -4.90
C ASN A 231 2.97 35.43 -5.15
N ALA A 232 3.42 34.32 -4.61
CA ALA A 232 2.71 33.05 -4.75
C ALA A 232 2.88 32.16 -3.51
N PHE A 233 1.79 31.52 -3.11
CA PHE A 233 1.85 30.34 -2.25
C PHE A 233 2.16 29.15 -3.17
N THR A 234 3.18 28.38 -2.82
CA THR A 234 3.67 27.31 -3.71
C THR A 234 3.84 26.01 -2.92
N THR A 235 3.25 24.94 -3.44
CA THR A 235 3.44 23.57 -2.92
C THR A 235 4.18 22.75 -3.97
N ILE A 236 5.26 22.11 -3.56
CA ILE A 236 6.05 21.18 -4.36
C ILE A 236 5.77 19.77 -3.88
N ALA A 237 5.41 18.89 -4.78
CA ALA A 237 5.26 17.47 -4.50
C ALA A 237 6.33 16.65 -5.23
N ILE A 238 6.68 15.51 -4.63
CA ILE A 238 7.58 14.53 -5.21
C ILE A 238 6.91 13.16 -5.25
N VAL A 239 7.08 12.46 -6.36
CA VAL A 239 6.66 11.07 -6.51
C VAL A 239 7.91 10.21 -6.71
N PHE A 240 8.06 9.20 -5.88
CA PHE A 240 9.19 8.28 -5.93
C PHE A 240 8.80 6.99 -6.67
N TYR A 241 9.71 6.51 -7.51
CA TYR A 241 9.54 5.29 -8.29
C TYR A 241 10.63 4.27 -7.97
N LYS A 242 10.25 2.98 -8.05
CA LYS A 242 11.16 1.85 -8.04
C LYS A 242 10.69 0.80 -9.04
N ASN A 243 11.57 0.43 -9.98
CA ASN A 243 11.23 -0.51 -11.06
C ASN A 243 9.97 -0.08 -11.84
N GLY A 244 9.84 1.21 -12.14
CA GLY A 244 8.73 1.79 -12.88
C GLY A 244 7.39 1.83 -12.14
N ARG A 245 7.37 1.62 -10.81
CA ARG A 245 6.19 1.67 -9.95
C ARG A 245 6.30 2.80 -8.94
N ILE A 246 5.20 3.46 -8.66
CA ILE A 246 5.13 4.46 -7.59
C ILE A 246 5.33 3.73 -6.25
N VAL A 247 6.29 4.19 -5.46
CA VAL A 247 6.62 3.62 -4.15
C VAL A 247 6.45 4.61 -3.01
N GLY A 248 6.35 5.92 -3.31
CA GLY A 248 6.15 6.95 -2.30
C GLY A 248 5.76 8.29 -2.90
N TYR A 249 5.32 9.16 -2.03
CA TYR A 249 4.92 10.54 -2.29
C TYR A 249 5.21 11.36 -1.05
N ASP A 250 5.58 12.60 -1.26
CA ASP A 250 5.65 13.62 -0.23
C ASP A 250 5.41 15.00 -0.85
N ASP A 251 4.98 15.98 -0.03
CA ASP A 251 4.81 17.35 -0.48
C ASP A 251 5.13 18.37 0.59
N HIS A 252 5.71 19.49 0.18
CA HIS A 252 6.12 20.57 1.05
C HIS A 252 5.77 21.93 0.46
N SER A 253 5.37 22.86 1.34
CA SER A 253 5.26 24.28 0.98
C SER A 253 6.65 24.88 0.78
N ALA A 254 6.87 25.52 -0.36
CA ALA A 254 8.09 26.25 -0.66
C ALA A 254 7.97 27.71 -0.20
N ASP A 255 8.89 28.16 0.63
CA ASP A 255 8.96 29.58 1.02
C ASP A 255 9.60 30.45 -0.10
N VAL A 256 8.87 30.52 -1.20
CA VAL A 256 9.22 31.33 -2.38
C VAL A 256 8.14 32.38 -2.69
N LYS A 257 7.52 32.88 -1.63
CA LYS A 257 6.38 33.79 -1.73
C LYS A 257 6.68 35.02 -2.61
N ASN A 258 7.85 35.62 -2.47
CA ASN A 258 8.19 36.84 -3.19
C ASN A 258 8.90 36.54 -4.52
N PRO A 259 8.69 37.34 -5.56
CA PRO A 259 9.52 37.31 -6.75
C PRO A 259 11.03 37.40 -6.45
N GLY A 260 11.82 36.54 -7.10
CA GLY A 260 13.26 36.44 -6.89
C GLY A 260 13.69 35.63 -5.67
N SER A 261 12.77 35.08 -4.88
CA SER A 261 13.13 34.22 -3.75
C SER A 261 13.45 32.80 -4.18
N THR A 262 14.31 32.15 -3.39
CA THR A 262 14.76 30.76 -3.56
C THR A 262 14.52 29.98 -2.25
N ALA A 263 14.04 28.76 -2.36
CA ALA A 263 13.95 27.80 -1.25
C ALA A 263 14.64 26.48 -1.60
N TYR A 264 15.06 25.74 -0.58
CA TYR A 264 15.54 24.37 -0.71
C TYR A 264 14.65 23.48 0.14
N LEU A 265 14.11 22.43 -0.48
CA LEU A 265 13.27 21.44 0.16
C LEU A 265 13.98 20.10 0.15
N GLU A 266 13.86 19.35 1.24
CA GLU A 266 14.37 17.99 1.37
C GLU A 266 13.21 17.04 1.50
N PHE A 267 13.22 15.97 0.69
CA PHE A 267 12.21 14.93 0.66
C PHE A 267 12.89 13.61 0.98
N ASP A 268 12.61 13.05 2.13
CA ASP A 268 13.17 11.76 2.54
C ASP A 268 12.68 10.62 1.64
N PHE A 269 13.50 9.58 1.50
CA PHE A 269 13.08 8.40 0.78
C PHE A 269 11.89 7.74 1.48
N PRO A 270 10.94 7.20 0.72
CA PRO A 270 9.81 6.50 1.31
C PRO A 270 10.27 5.22 2.00
N PHE A 271 9.47 4.74 2.94
CA PHE A 271 9.73 3.51 3.67
C PHE A 271 8.59 2.48 3.47
N ASP A 272 8.90 1.23 3.70
CA ASP A 272 7.93 0.15 3.63
C ASP A 272 7.18 0.00 4.97
N ARG A 273 6.24 -0.96 5.05
CA ARG A 273 5.47 -1.22 6.29
C ARG A 273 6.29 -1.79 7.46
N ASN A 274 7.57 -2.05 7.28
CA ASN A 274 8.50 -2.43 8.33
C ASN A 274 9.41 -1.25 8.73
N PHE A 275 9.13 -0.04 8.23
CA PHE A 275 9.94 1.17 8.39
C PHE A 275 11.37 1.04 7.81
N GLU A 276 11.54 0.18 6.79
CA GLU A 276 12.78 0.08 6.03
C GLU A 276 12.70 0.98 4.80
N ASP A 277 13.76 1.76 4.54
CA ASP A 277 13.80 2.67 3.40
C ASP A 277 13.64 1.94 2.08
N ILE A 278 12.81 2.51 1.24
CA ILE A 278 12.70 2.13 -0.16
C ILE A 278 13.59 3.06 -0.96
N ILE A 279 14.81 2.62 -1.31
CA ILE A 279 15.69 3.42 -2.17
C ILE A 279 15.07 3.51 -3.57
N PRO A 280 14.60 4.68 -4.02
CA PRO A 280 14.01 4.85 -5.34
C PRO A 280 15.09 4.82 -6.43
N ASP A 281 14.70 4.41 -7.64
CA ASP A 281 15.56 4.51 -8.83
C ASP A 281 15.23 5.73 -9.70
N LYS A 282 14.08 6.37 -9.44
CA LYS A 282 13.60 7.57 -10.14
C LYS A 282 12.71 8.38 -9.21
N PHE A 283 12.66 9.68 -9.43
CA PHE A 283 11.65 10.58 -8.87
C PHE A 283 11.11 11.54 -9.94
N GLU A 284 9.94 12.10 -9.69
CA GLU A 284 9.35 13.18 -10.47
C GLU A 284 8.88 14.28 -9.51
N VAL A 285 9.13 15.54 -9.87
CA VAL A 285 8.75 16.71 -9.08
C VAL A 285 7.58 17.42 -9.76
N TYR A 286 6.61 17.84 -8.98
CA TYR A 286 5.42 18.55 -9.43
C TYR A 286 5.30 19.88 -8.69
N VAL A 287 4.99 20.95 -9.41
CA VAL A 287 4.46 22.17 -8.81
C VAL A 287 2.96 21.93 -8.65
N ASN A 288 2.56 21.40 -7.49
CA ASN A 288 1.17 21.03 -7.25
C ASN A 288 0.25 22.23 -7.38
N ASP A 289 0.60 23.30 -6.68
CA ASP A 289 -0.03 24.60 -6.83
C ASP A 289 1.02 25.71 -6.73
N SER A 290 0.76 26.81 -7.40
CA SER A 290 1.43 28.08 -7.19
C SER A 290 0.45 29.17 -7.56
N TYR A 291 -0.02 29.94 -6.57
CA TYR A 291 -1.08 30.91 -6.77
C TYR A 291 -0.99 32.10 -5.82
N THR A 292 -1.68 33.15 -6.20
CA THR A 292 -1.99 34.30 -5.35
C THR A 292 -3.46 34.66 -5.50
N TYR A 293 -4.02 35.30 -4.49
CA TYR A 293 -5.37 35.83 -4.60
C TYR A 293 -5.42 37.11 -5.42
N SER A 294 -6.46 37.29 -6.24
CA SER A 294 -6.59 38.45 -7.14
C SER A 294 -6.64 39.79 -6.41
N TRP A 295 -7.03 39.79 -5.12
CA TRP A 295 -7.07 40.98 -4.27
C TRP A 295 -5.75 41.29 -3.56
N MET A 296 -4.73 40.43 -3.69
CA MET A 296 -3.38 40.62 -3.12
C MET A 296 -2.39 41.26 -4.11
N ASN A 297 -2.82 41.57 -5.35
CA ASN A 297 -1.96 42.14 -6.39
C ASN A 297 -2.26 43.62 -6.63
#